data_2e3a9c450cf75c6a422078708de30fc0
#
_entry.id   2e3a9c450cf75c6a422078708de30fc0
#
_cell.length_a   1.000
_cell.length_b   1.000
_cell.length_c   1.000
_cell.angle_alpha   90.00
_cell.angle_beta   90.00
_cell.angle_gamma   90.00
#
_symmetry.space_group_name_H-M   'P 1'
#
loop_
_entity.id
_entity.type
_entity.pdbx_description
1 polymer ?
#
loop_
_entity_poly.entity_id
_entity_poly.type
_entity_poly.pdbx_seq_one_letter_code
_entity_poly.pdbx_strand_id
1 'polypeptide(L)'
;MTEKKFVALTFDDGPTPGITDQVLDVLKENDIVASFFLIGQKITEQSEYLIRRAYDMGCSIENHSKTHPGMPELNDREILDEVSYTTEQIVRITGEKPEFFRSPYISYNQKMYDLIDLTFICGYGWGGGEAFVGAEGG
;
A
#
# COMPACT_ATOMS: atom_id res chain seq x y z
N MET A 1 7.80 34.78 2.67
CA MET A 1 7.95 33.42 2.12
C MET A 1 6.84 32.54 2.63
N THR A 2 6.09 32.00 1.73
CA THR A 2 5.07 31.02 2.07
C THR A 2 5.72 29.65 2.21
N GLU A 3 5.58 29.03 3.37
CA GLU A 3 5.98 27.63 3.54
C GLU A 3 5.12 26.75 2.65
N LYS A 4 5.75 25.87 1.88
CA LYS A 4 5.04 24.82 1.16
C LYS A 4 4.66 23.69 2.14
N LYS A 5 3.38 23.34 2.15
CA LYS A 5 2.89 22.21 2.91
C LYS A 5 2.64 21.05 1.95
N PHE A 6 3.06 19.85 2.35
CA PHE A 6 2.89 18.65 1.55
C PHE A 6 1.99 17.66 2.27
N VAL A 7 1.12 17.04 1.52
CA VAL A 7 0.26 15.95 1.99
C VAL A 7 0.45 14.78 1.03
N ALA A 8 0.65 13.60 1.59
CA ALA A 8 0.66 12.37 0.82
C ALA A 8 -0.64 11.60 1.10
N LEU A 9 -1.41 11.35 0.05
CA LEU A 9 -2.59 10.52 0.15
C LEU A 9 -2.20 9.05 0.02
N THR A 10 -2.67 8.23 0.95
CA THR A 10 -2.46 6.79 0.92
C THR A 10 -3.77 6.05 1.14
N PHE A 11 -3.92 4.93 0.45
CA PHE A 11 -5.11 4.08 0.55
C PHE A 11 -4.68 2.65 0.82
N ASP A 12 -5.24 2.05 1.86
CA ASP A 12 -4.96 0.67 2.24
C ASP A 12 -6.08 -0.28 1.79
N ASP A 13 -5.80 -1.58 1.85
CA ASP A 13 -6.76 -2.68 1.74
C ASP A 13 -7.32 -2.97 0.34
N GLY A 14 -6.89 -2.26 -0.69
CA GLY A 14 -7.28 -2.56 -2.06
C GLY A 14 -6.48 -3.70 -2.68
N PRO A 15 -6.66 -3.97 -3.99
CA PRO A 15 -7.63 -3.32 -4.88
C PRO A 15 -9.05 -3.87 -4.69
N THR A 16 -10.04 -3.01 -4.85
CA THR A 16 -11.45 -3.40 -4.74
C THR A 16 -12.22 -2.88 -5.96
N PRO A 17 -12.57 -3.77 -6.90
CA PRO A 17 -13.36 -3.37 -8.06
C PRO A 17 -14.65 -2.64 -7.66
N GLY A 18 -14.95 -1.56 -8.35
CA GLY A 18 -16.08 -0.70 -8.06
C GLY A 18 -15.78 0.41 -7.06
N ILE A 19 -14.85 0.21 -6.13
CA ILE A 19 -14.44 1.22 -5.15
C ILE A 19 -13.14 1.88 -5.58
N THR A 20 -12.10 1.11 -5.84
CA THR A 20 -10.82 1.65 -6.32
C THR A 20 -11.00 2.42 -7.63
N ASP A 21 -11.88 1.96 -8.51
CA ASP A 21 -12.24 2.69 -9.74
C ASP A 21 -12.66 4.12 -9.45
N GLN A 22 -13.55 4.31 -8.48
CA GLN A 22 -14.06 5.62 -8.12
C GLN A 22 -12.98 6.52 -7.52
N VAL A 23 -12.10 5.94 -6.68
CA VAL A 23 -10.95 6.68 -6.13
C VAL A 23 -10.04 7.14 -7.27
N LEU A 24 -9.72 6.27 -8.21
CA LEU A 24 -8.88 6.61 -9.36
C LEU A 24 -9.53 7.67 -10.25
N ASP A 25 -10.86 7.63 -10.42
CA ASP A 25 -11.59 8.66 -11.16
C ASP A 25 -11.40 10.03 -10.52
N VAL A 26 -11.57 10.12 -9.19
CA VAL A 26 -11.41 11.39 -8.45
C VAL A 26 -9.97 11.90 -8.53
N LEU A 27 -8.99 11.02 -8.37
CA LEU A 27 -7.58 11.40 -8.47
C LEU A 27 -7.26 11.95 -9.86
N LYS A 28 -7.76 11.30 -10.89
CA LYS A 28 -7.56 11.74 -12.28
C LYS A 28 -8.21 13.10 -12.55
N GLU A 29 -9.44 13.28 -12.11
CA GLU A 29 -10.18 14.56 -12.28
C GLU A 29 -9.46 15.73 -11.64
N ASN A 30 -8.75 15.49 -10.55
CA ASN A 30 -8.06 16.53 -9.79
C ASN A 30 -6.55 16.59 -10.07
N ASP A 31 -6.07 15.79 -11.00
CA ASP A 31 -4.64 15.69 -11.34
C ASP A 31 -3.76 15.43 -10.12
N ILE A 32 -4.18 14.45 -9.32
CA ILE A 32 -3.52 14.04 -8.08
C ILE A 32 -3.08 12.59 -8.20
N VAL A 33 -1.92 12.28 -7.62
CA VAL A 33 -1.44 10.92 -7.45
C VAL A 33 -1.47 10.53 -5.97
N ALA A 34 -1.53 9.22 -5.71
CA ALA A 34 -1.58 8.66 -4.37
C ALA A 34 -0.72 7.42 -4.28
N SER A 35 -0.60 6.86 -3.08
CA SER A 35 0.03 5.57 -2.85
C SER A 35 -1.02 4.56 -2.41
N PHE A 36 -0.98 3.37 -3.01
CA PHE A 36 -1.90 2.28 -2.71
C PHE A 36 -1.15 1.13 -2.06
N PHE A 37 -1.50 0.82 -0.82
CA PHE A 37 -0.94 -0.30 -0.08
C PHE A 37 -1.88 -1.51 -0.25
N LEU A 38 -1.50 -2.43 -1.11
CA LEU A 38 -2.37 -3.50 -1.59
C LEU A 38 -2.25 -4.78 -0.78
N ILE A 39 -3.38 -5.42 -0.55
CA ILE A 39 -3.45 -6.77 0.02
C ILE A 39 -3.33 -7.78 -1.12
N GLY A 40 -2.30 -8.62 -1.07
CA GLY A 40 -1.95 -9.50 -2.17
C GLY A 40 -3.05 -10.45 -2.62
N GLN A 41 -3.82 -11.02 -1.69
CA GLN A 41 -4.92 -11.94 -2.06
C GLN A 41 -6.09 -11.25 -2.78
N LYS A 42 -6.16 -9.93 -2.72
CA LYS A 42 -7.16 -9.16 -3.47
C LYS A 42 -6.73 -8.89 -4.91
N ILE A 43 -5.49 -9.20 -5.25
CA ILE A 43 -4.98 -9.08 -6.61
C ILE A 43 -5.40 -10.32 -7.39
N THR A 44 -6.40 -10.17 -8.25
CA THR A 44 -7.00 -11.24 -9.05
C THR A 44 -7.08 -10.81 -10.50
N GLU A 45 -7.46 -11.72 -11.37
CA GLU A 45 -7.69 -11.40 -12.80
C GLU A 45 -8.72 -10.28 -12.96
N GLN A 46 -9.69 -10.19 -12.04
CA GLN A 46 -10.73 -9.17 -12.09
C GLN A 46 -10.30 -7.82 -11.54
N SER A 47 -9.19 -7.74 -10.79
CA SER A 47 -8.72 -6.52 -10.16
C SER A 47 -7.41 -5.98 -10.72
N GLU A 48 -6.68 -6.76 -11.53
CA GLU A 48 -5.39 -6.34 -12.08
C GLU A 48 -5.44 -5.03 -12.86
N TYR A 49 -6.53 -4.79 -13.59
CA TYR A 49 -6.67 -3.58 -14.38
C TYR A 49 -6.62 -2.32 -13.53
N LEU A 50 -7.05 -2.40 -12.26
CA LEU A 50 -6.99 -1.28 -11.33
C LEU A 50 -5.55 -0.93 -10.96
N ILE A 51 -4.72 -1.94 -10.78
CA ILE A 51 -3.31 -1.76 -10.45
C ILE A 51 -2.57 -1.15 -11.65
N ARG A 52 -2.82 -1.66 -12.84
CA ARG A 52 -2.25 -1.10 -14.07
C ARG A 52 -2.67 0.34 -14.28
N ARG A 53 -3.96 0.61 -14.08
CA ARG A 53 -4.50 1.97 -14.21
C ARG A 53 -3.85 2.93 -13.21
N ALA A 54 -3.78 2.54 -11.93
CA ALA A 54 -3.16 3.36 -10.89
C ALA A 54 -1.68 3.63 -11.20
N TYR A 55 -0.95 2.58 -11.57
CA TYR A 55 0.47 2.70 -11.93
C TYR A 55 0.69 3.62 -13.12
N ASP A 56 -0.11 3.47 -14.18
CA ASP A 56 -0.02 4.30 -15.39
C ASP A 56 -0.36 5.77 -15.12
N MET A 57 -1.17 6.03 -14.10
CA MET A 57 -1.49 7.39 -13.65
C MET A 57 -0.34 8.03 -12.85
N GLY A 58 0.68 7.28 -12.49
CA GLY A 58 1.79 7.75 -11.67
C GLY A 58 1.63 7.48 -10.17
N CYS A 59 0.63 6.71 -9.77
CA CYS A 59 0.45 6.32 -8.37
C CYS A 59 1.50 5.29 -7.95
N SER A 60 1.90 5.33 -6.68
CA SER A 60 2.78 4.31 -6.10
C SER A 60 1.98 3.07 -5.73
N ILE A 61 2.52 1.90 -6.04
CA ILE A 61 1.91 0.61 -5.71
C ILE A 61 2.79 -0.07 -4.67
N GLU A 62 2.25 -0.24 -3.47
CA GLU A 62 3.00 -0.63 -2.29
C GLU A 62 2.41 -1.87 -1.61
N ASN A 63 3.11 -2.41 -0.63
CA ASN A 63 2.82 -3.72 -0.04
C ASN A 63 2.11 -3.58 1.31
N HIS A 64 0.96 -4.28 1.44
CA HIS A 64 0.19 -4.34 2.69
C HIS A 64 -0.07 -5.79 3.13
N SER A 65 0.92 -6.68 2.92
CA SER A 65 0.86 -8.12 3.17
C SER A 65 -0.03 -8.89 2.18
N LYS A 66 -0.07 -10.21 2.32
CA LYS A 66 -0.89 -11.07 1.47
C LYS A 66 -2.33 -11.19 1.98
N THR A 67 -2.51 -11.44 3.28
CA THR A 67 -3.81 -11.78 3.87
C THR A 67 -4.28 -10.84 4.96
N HIS A 68 -3.52 -9.79 5.25
CA HIS A 68 -3.80 -8.81 6.30
C HIS A 68 -3.81 -9.39 7.72
N PRO A 69 -2.79 -10.17 8.10
CA PRO A 69 -2.74 -10.78 9.44
C PRO A 69 -2.10 -9.86 10.47
N GLY A 70 -2.20 -10.23 11.73
CA GLY A 70 -1.37 -9.66 12.79
C GLY A 70 0.06 -10.13 12.65
N MET A 71 0.88 -9.41 11.91
CA MET A 71 2.24 -9.83 11.53
C MET A 71 3.15 -10.22 12.71
N PRO A 72 3.13 -9.52 13.85
CA PRO A 72 4.00 -9.89 14.99
C PRO A 72 3.77 -11.28 15.56
N GLU A 73 2.62 -11.88 15.31
CA GLU A 73 2.27 -13.22 15.80
C GLU A 73 2.78 -14.34 14.89
N LEU A 74 3.25 -13.99 13.68
CA LEU A 74 3.71 -14.95 12.68
C LEU A 74 5.16 -15.39 12.95
N ASN A 75 5.51 -16.60 12.49
CA ASN A 75 6.90 -17.02 12.45
C ASN A 75 7.64 -16.38 11.26
N ASP A 76 8.96 -16.57 11.21
CA ASP A 76 9.81 -15.94 10.21
C ASP A 76 9.37 -16.27 8.78
N ARG A 77 9.08 -17.54 8.52
CA ARG A 77 8.66 -17.98 7.18
C ARG A 77 7.32 -17.37 6.77
N GLU A 78 6.38 -17.34 7.69
CA GLU A 78 5.07 -16.75 7.44
C GLU A 78 5.16 -15.26 7.13
N ILE A 79 6.02 -14.53 7.86
CA ILE A 79 6.28 -13.11 7.61
C ILE A 79 6.84 -12.92 6.20
N LEU A 80 7.85 -13.71 5.83
CA LEU A 80 8.46 -13.62 4.50
C LEU A 80 7.46 -13.95 3.39
N ASP A 81 6.63 -14.98 3.58
CA ASP A 81 5.61 -15.38 2.60
C ASP A 81 4.55 -14.29 2.41
N GLU A 82 4.12 -13.66 3.49
CA GLU A 82 3.14 -12.57 3.43
C GLU A 82 3.64 -11.37 2.62
N VAL A 83 4.92 -11.05 2.74
CA VAL A 83 5.51 -9.92 2.03
C VAL A 83 5.89 -10.29 0.61
N SER A 84 6.54 -11.43 0.42
CA SER A 84 7.05 -11.83 -0.91
C SER A 84 5.92 -12.09 -1.91
N TYR A 85 4.84 -12.71 -1.48
CA TYR A 85 3.70 -12.97 -2.37
C TYR A 85 3.18 -11.66 -3.00
N THR A 86 2.93 -10.66 -2.18
CA THR A 86 2.41 -9.38 -2.67
C THR A 86 3.42 -8.63 -3.51
N THR A 87 4.69 -8.64 -3.11
CA THR A 87 5.78 -8.08 -3.92
C THR A 87 5.83 -8.71 -5.31
N GLU A 88 5.77 -10.03 -5.39
CA GLU A 88 5.79 -10.75 -6.68
C GLU A 88 4.61 -10.38 -7.56
N GLN A 89 3.41 -10.25 -7.00
CA GLN A 89 2.24 -9.83 -7.76
C GLN A 89 2.38 -8.41 -8.31
N ILE A 90 2.89 -7.50 -7.50
CA ILE A 90 3.11 -6.11 -7.92
C ILE A 90 4.14 -6.04 -9.03
N VAL A 91 5.27 -6.75 -8.91
CA VAL A 91 6.30 -6.82 -9.94
C VAL A 91 5.76 -7.43 -11.23
N ARG A 92 4.97 -8.50 -11.12
CA ARG A 92 4.36 -9.13 -12.30
C ARG A 92 3.50 -8.16 -13.11
N ILE A 93 2.76 -7.30 -12.42
CA ILE A 93 1.81 -6.38 -13.07
C ILE A 93 2.49 -5.09 -13.53
N THR A 94 3.34 -4.50 -12.70
CA THR A 94 3.94 -3.18 -12.96
C THR A 94 5.36 -3.24 -13.51
N GLY A 95 6.07 -4.33 -13.29
CA GLY A 95 7.50 -4.44 -13.59
C GLY A 95 8.40 -3.78 -12.56
N GLU A 96 7.85 -3.21 -11.51
CA GLU A 96 8.58 -2.45 -10.51
C GLU A 96 8.34 -3.00 -9.10
N LYS A 97 9.41 -3.17 -8.32
CA LYS A 97 9.33 -3.61 -6.94
C LYS A 97 8.73 -2.51 -6.06
N PRO A 98 7.82 -2.85 -5.12
CA PRO A 98 7.35 -1.87 -4.14
C PRO A 98 8.53 -1.37 -3.29
N GLU A 99 8.45 -0.12 -2.89
CA GLU A 99 9.44 0.51 -2.01
C GLU A 99 9.04 0.40 -0.54
N PHE A 100 7.75 0.49 -0.28
CA PHE A 100 7.22 0.60 1.08
C PHE A 100 6.37 -0.58 1.48
N PHE A 101 6.41 -0.87 2.78
CA PHE A 101 5.54 -1.83 3.43
C PHE A 101 4.80 -1.16 4.58
N ARG A 102 3.48 -1.33 4.63
CA ARG A 102 2.67 -0.94 5.78
C ARG A 102 2.13 -2.19 6.44
N SER A 103 2.48 -2.39 7.72
CA SER A 103 2.00 -3.55 8.45
C SER A 103 0.52 -3.42 8.79
N PRO A 104 -0.26 -4.50 8.62
CA PRO A 104 -1.65 -4.53 9.08
C PRO A 104 -1.76 -4.12 10.55
N TYR A 105 -2.81 -3.36 10.86
CA TYR A 105 -3.10 -2.86 12.21
C TYR A 105 -2.00 -1.95 12.78
N ILE A 106 -1.07 -1.48 11.93
CA ILE A 106 0.09 -0.67 12.35
C ILE A 106 0.87 -1.39 13.46
N SER A 107 1.00 -2.69 13.32
CA SER A 107 1.59 -3.57 14.33
C SER A 107 2.95 -4.06 13.86
N TYR A 108 4.00 -3.74 14.60
CA TYR A 108 5.39 -4.00 14.24
C TYR A 108 6.14 -4.68 15.38
N ASN A 109 7.18 -5.46 15.04
CA ASN A 109 8.17 -5.93 16.00
C ASN A 109 9.56 -5.95 15.34
N GLN A 110 10.60 -6.16 16.13
CA GLN A 110 11.98 -6.13 15.64
C GLN A 110 12.23 -7.21 14.57
N LYS A 111 11.65 -8.39 14.74
CA LYS A 111 11.80 -9.48 13.78
C LYS A 111 11.32 -9.08 12.38
N MET A 112 10.24 -8.34 12.29
CA MET A 112 9.74 -7.84 11.01
C MET A 112 10.74 -6.88 10.35
N TYR A 113 11.35 -5.98 11.11
CA TYR A 113 12.38 -5.08 10.59
C TYR A 113 13.60 -5.83 10.09
N ASP A 114 13.96 -6.92 10.75
CA ASP A 114 15.11 -7.72 10.37
C ASP A 114 14.87 -8.55 9.10
N LEU A 115 13.64 -9.00 8.88
CA LEU A 115 13.29 -9.91 7.79
C LEU A 115 12.80 -9.21 6.52
N ILE A 116 12.13 -8.08 6.65
CA ILE A 116 11.45 -7.42 5.53
C ILE A 116 12.38 -6.38 4.92
N ASP A 117 12.73 -6.59 3.65
CA ASP A 117 13.60 -5.72 2.88
C ASP A 117 12.77 -4.66 2.10
N LEU A 118 11.94 -3.94 2.84
CA LEU A 118 11.18 -2.80 2.35
C LEU A 118 11.20 -1.72 3.42
N THR A 119 11.04 -0.46 3.01
CA THR A 119 10.94 0.63 3.97
C THR A 119 9.57 0.62 4.63
N PHE A 120 9.56 0.61 5.95
CA PHE A 120 8.32 0.63 6.72
C PHE A 120 7.77 2.05 6.76
N ILE A 121 6.49 2.19 6.49
CA ILE A 121 5.80 3.48 6.54
C ILE A 121 4.47 3.32 7.26
N CYS A 122 4.16 4.24 8.12
CA CYS A 122 2.83 4.34 8.73
C CYS A 122 2.24 5.71 8.40
N GLY A 123 1.00 5.91 8.79
CA GLY A 123 0.30 7.15 8.55
C GLY A 123 -0.65 7.46 9.68
N TYR A 124 -1.26 8.62 9.62
CA TYR A 124 -2.30 9.02 10.54
C TYR A 124 -3.68 8.93 9.88
N GLY A 125 -4.64 8.60 10.68
CA GLY A 125 -6.01 8.38 10.27
C GLY A 125 -6.38 6.91 10.36
N TRP A 126 -7.61 6.60 10.14
CA TRP A 126 -8.11 5.23 10.10
C TRP A 126 -9.30 5.13 9.15
N GLY A 127 -9.70 3.90 8.87
CA GLY A 127 -10.82 3.65 7.99
C GLY A 127 -12.10 4.29 8.51
N GLY A 128 -12.72 5.08 7.70
CA GLY A 128 -13.91 5.85 8.03
C GLY A 128 -13.98 7.17 7.28
N GLY A 129 -13.10 7.37 6.33
CA GLY A 129 -13.14 8.54 5.46
C GLY A 129 -12.35 9.74 5.96
N GLU A 130 -11.49 9.55 6.94
CA GLU A 130 -10.57 10.61 7.36
C GLU A 130 -9.29 10.59 6.53
N ALA A 131 -8.85 11.78 6.16
CA ALA A 131 -7.62 11.93 5.42
C ALA A 131 -6.41 11.53 6.28
N PHE A 132 -5.56 10.68 5.74
CA PHE A 132 -4.30 10.36 6.36
C PHE A 132 -3.33 11.51 6.18
N VAL A 133 -2.94 12.12 7.25
CA VAL A 133 -1.79 13.01 7.26
C VAL A 133 -0.60 12.16 7.66
N GLY A 134 0.30 11.90 6.74
CA GLY A 134 1.52 11.20 7.04
C GLY A 134 2.31 11.99 8.08
N ALA A 135 2.74 11.32 9.13
CA ALA A 135 3.75 11.91 9.99
C ALA A 135 5.02 12.06 9.17
N GLU A 136 5.54 13.27 9.10
CA GLU A 136 6.91 13.42 8.65
C GLU A 136 7.79 12.53 9.51
N GLY A 137 8.57 11.70 8.85
CA GLY A 137 9.58 10.83 9.35
C GLY A 137 10.04 11.02 10.78
N GLY A 138 9.15 10.71 11.63
CA GLY A 138 9.56 10.51 12.99
C GLY A 138 10.11 9.13 13.11
#